data_8139876fe31a02a8e2a97387bac94269
#
_entry.id   8139876fe31a02a8e2a97387bac94269
#
_cell.length_a   1.000
_cell.length_b   1.000
_cell.length_c   1.000
_cell.angle_alpha   90.00
_cell.angle_beta   90.00
_cell.angle_gamma   90.00
#
_symmetry.space_group_name_H-M   'P 1'
#
loop_
_entity.id
_entity.type
_entity.pdbx_description
1 polymer ?
#
loop_
_entity_poly.entity_id
_entity_poly.type
_entity_poly.pdbx_seq_one_letter_code
_entity_poly.pdbx_strand_id
1 'polypeptide(L)'
;FFSPDRMSFLKVVSDSGVAGQERMTAETLAGLLEQHVKAVAGFLANLWKAADEEEALRSGGILQEDEAVLEQIFAALHCSQTMRASARQYITYAALTGYDWKAELEEWYARGLLPCKDRREGKVRLEELKQVLL
;
A
#
# COMPACT_ATOMS: atom_id res chain seq x y z
N PHE A 1 0.69 -11.98 -0.63
CA PHE A 1 1.05 -11.81 0.78
C PHE A 1 0.28 -10.61 1.32
N PHE A 2 -0.54 -10.81 2.35
CA PHE A 2 -1.23 -9.73 3.07
C PHE A 2 -0.32 -9.24 4.18
N SER A 3 -0.16 -7.91 4.30
CA SER A 3 0.52 -7.32 5.44
C SER A 3 -0.35 -7.47 6.69
N PRO A 4 0.21 -7.79 7.86
CA PRO A 4 -0.54 -7.84 9.13
C PRO A 4 -1.29 -6.54 9.41
N ASP A 5 -0.74 -5.40 8.98
CA ASP A 5 -1.32 -4.06 9.16
C ASP A 5 -2.63 -3.84 8.37
N ARG A 6 -2.93 -4.75 7.44
CA ARG A 6 -4.16 -4.73 6.61
C ARG A 6 -5.18 -5.79 7.03
N MET A 7 -4.98 -6.39 8.19
CA MET A 7 -5.85 -7.43 8.72
C MET A 7 -6.53 -6.95 9.99
N SER A 8 -7.85 -7.06 10.03
CA SER A 8 -8.64 -6.76 11.22
C SER A 8 -9.44 -7.99 11.62
N PHE A 9 -9.48 -8.27 12.90
CA PHE A 9 -10.21 -9.40 13.45
C PHE A 9 -11.31 -8.88 14.38
N LEU A 10 -12.54 -9.30 14.14
CA LEU A 10 -13.67 -9.04 15.01
C LEU A 10 -14.06 -10.36 15.70
N LYS A 11 -14.18 -10.32 17.01
CA LYS A 11 -14.60 -11.46 17.83
C LYS A 11 -15.78 -11.08 18.70
N VAL A 12 -16.85 -11.84 18.60
CA VAL A 12 -17.98 -11.76 19.53
C VAL A 12 -17.78 -12.84 20.60
N VAL A 13 -17.77 -12.42 21.86
CA VAL A 13 -17.67 -13.34 22.99
C VAL A 13 -19.06 -13.88 23.27
N SER A 14 -19.28 -15.15 22.97
CA SER A 14 -20.54 -15.84 23.13
C SER A 14 -20.72 -16.51 24.51
N ASP A 15 -19.60 -16.73 25.22
CA ASP A 15 -19.56 -17.46 26.48
C ASP A 15 -18.40 -16.91 27.33
N SER A 16 -18.66 -16.69 28.61
CA SER A 16 -17.64 -16.24 29.57
C SER A 16 -16.96 -17.41 30.33
N GLY A 17 -17.34 -18.66 30.03
CA GLY A 17 -16.78 -19.86 30.68
C GLY A 17 -17.25 -20.05 32.14
N VAL A 18 -18.29 -19.35 32.55
CA VAL A 18 -18.84 -19.51 33.92
C VAL A 18 -19.71 -20.76 33.96
N ALA A 19 -19.43 -21.66 34.90
CA ALA A 19 -20.20 -22.87 35.10
C ALA A 19 -21.66 -22.54 35.45
N GLY A 20 -22.62 -23.10 34.69
CA GLY A 20 -24.06 -22.89 34.87
C GLY A 20 -24.73 -22.07 33.77
N GLN A 21 -24.04 -21.62 32.76
CA GLN A 21 -24.68 -21.00 31.59
C GLN A 21 -25.45 -22.04 30.76
N GLU A 22 -26.63 -21.64 30.27
CA GLU A 22 -27.40 -22.44 29.33
C GLU A 22 -26.61 -22.70 28.05
N ARG A 23 -26.82 -23.92 27.49
CA ARG A 23 -26.15 -24.25 26.20
C ARG A 23 -26.53 -23.22 25.13
N MET A 24 -25.51 -22.71 24.47
CA MET A 24 -25.69 -21.81 23.34
C MET A 24 -26.55 -22.47 22.27
N THR A 25 -27.71 -21.91 22.00
CA THR A 25 -28.61 -22.31 20.92
C THR A 25 -28.36 -21.44 19.69
N ALA A 26 -28.83 -21.88 18.51
CA ALA A 26 -28.75 -21.08 17.31
C ALA A 26 -29.49 -19.72 17.45
N GLU A 27 -30.57 -19.70 18.19
CA GLU A 27 -31.39 -18.51 18.46
C GLU A 27 -30.67 -17.51 19.37
N THR A 28 -30.05 -17.99 20.46
CA THR A 28 -29.26 -17.15 21.35
C THR A 28 -28.02 -16.57 20.62
N LEU A 29 -27.38 -17.37 19.75
CA LEU A 29 -26.28 -16.90 18.94
C LEU A 29 -26.73 -15.84 17.93
N ALA A 30 -27.86 -16.04 17.27
CA ALA A 30 -28.40 -15.06 16.32
C ALA A 30 -28.73 -13.73 17.03
N GLY A 31 -29.35 -13.77 18.21
CA GLY A 31 -29.64 -12.58 19.01
C GLY A 31 -28.37 -11.82 19.45
N LEU A 32 -27.32 -12.56 19.84
CA LEU A 32 -26.01 -11.96 20.14
C LEU A 32 -25.38 -11.28 18.93
N LEU A 33 -25.44 -11.92 17.76
CA LEU A 33 -24.92 -11.33 16.53
C LEU A 33 -25.72 -10.10 16.12
N GLU A 34 -27.05 -10.11 16.21
CA GLU A 34 -27.90 -8.97 15.89
C GLU A 34 -27.54 -7.72 16.69
N GLN A 35 -27.24 -7.87 17.99
CA GLN A 35 -26.81 -6.75 18.83
C GLN A 35 -25.56 -6.06 18.35
N HIS A 36 -24.69 -6.80 17.68
CA HIS A 36 -23.39 -6.28 17.19
C HIS A 36 -23.40 -5.86 15.73
N VAL A 37 -24.47 -6.15 14.97
CA VAL A 37 -24.56 -5.81 13.52
C VAL A 37 -24.29 -4.32 13.27
N LYS A 38 -24.89 -3.44 14.07
CA LYS A 38 -24.67 -1.99 13.92
C LYS A 38 -23.24 -1.58 14.20
N ALA A 39 -22.62 -2.16 15.24
CA ALA A 39 -21.21 -1.88 15.57
C ALA A 39 -20.26 -2.38 14.48
N VAL A 40 -20.51 -3.58 13.95
CA VAL A 40 -19.75 -4.16 12.84
C VAL A 40 -19.92 -3.33 11.57
N ALA A 41 -21.14 -2.94 11.23
CA ALA A 41 -21.41 -2.10 10.07
C ALA A 41 -20.73 -0.73 10.20
N GLY A 42 -20.77 -0.10 11.39
CA GLY A 42 -20.05 1.14 11.65
C GLY A 42 -18.53 0.99 11.53
N PHE A 43 -17.98 -0.09 12.04
CA PHE A 43 -16.56 -0.40 11.91
C PHE A 43 -16.15 -0.58 10.42
N LEU A 44 -16.94 -1.33 9.65
CA LEU A 44 -16.68 -1.53 8.22
C LEU A 44 -16.78 -0.21 7.44
N ALA A 45 -17.77 0.63 7.75
CA ALA A 45 -17.90 1.95 7.12
C ALA A 45 -16.69 2.85 7.42
N ASN A 46 -16.17 2.83 8.65
CA ASN A 46 -14.97 3.58 9.02
C ASN A 46 -13.72 3.04 8.33
N LEU A 47 -13.59 1.71 8.21
CA LEU A 47 -12.50 1.10 7.46
C LEU A 47 -12.55 1.49 5.99
N TRP A 48 -13.74 1.51 5.39
CA TRP A 48 -13.91 1.91 3.99
C TRP A 48 -13.50 3.36 3.77
N LYS A 49 -13.98 4.24 4.66
CA LYS A 49 -13.60 5.65 4.62
C LYS A 49 -12.09 5.87 4.78
N ALA A 50 -11.46 5.17 5.72
CA ALA A 50 -10.02 5.23 5.91
C ALA A 50 -9.25 4.70 4.69
N ALA A 51 -9.76 3.66 4.02
CA ALA A 51 -9.17 3.14 2.79
C ALA A 51 -9.28 4.14 1.63
N ASP A 52 -10.43 4.81 1.49
CA ASP A 52 -10.62 5.86 0.47
C ASP A 52 -9.69 7.06 0.73
N GLU A 53 -9.53 7.47 2.00
CA GLU A 53 -8.60 8.54 2.39
C GLU A 53 -7.13 8.14 2.12
N GLU A 54 -6.75 6.89 2.40
CA GLU A 54 -5.41 6.37 2.09
C GLU A 54 -5.17 6.29 0.59
N GLU A 55 -6.16 5.89 -0.21
CA GLU A 55 -6.06 5.85 -1.66
C GLU A 55 -5.97 7.26 -2.25
N ALA A 56 -6.71 8.23 -1.69
CA ALA A 56 -6.60 9.64 -2.07
C ALA A 56 -5.21 10.21 -1.75
N LEU A 57 -4.63 9.85 -0.60
CA LEU A 57 -3.26 10.22 -0.24
C LEU A 57 -2.22 9.57 -1.16
N ARG A 58 -2.41 8.31 -1.51
CA ARG A 58 -1.54 7.60 -2.48
C ARG A 58 -1.65 8.18 -3.88
N SER A 59 -2.86 8.56 -4.29
CA SER A 59 -3.09 9.22 -5.58
C SER A 59 -2.52 10.64 -5.62
N GLY A 60 -2.46 11.32 -4.45
CA GLY A 60 -1.82 12.62 -4.30
C GLY A 60 -0.29 12.58 -4.29
N GLY A 61 0.30 11.40 -4.05
CA GLY A 61 1.77 11.23 -4.04
C GLY A 61 2.40 11.24 -5.43
N ILE A 62 1.65 10.85 -6.45
CA ILE A 62 2.06 10.93 -7.87
C ILE A 62 0.93 11.61 -8.63
N LEU A 63 1.19 12.85 -9.06
CA LEU A 63 0.24 13.59 -9.88
C LEU A 63 0.15 12.98 -11.28
N GLN A 64 -0.99 13.22 -11.96
CA GLN A 64 -1.19 12.74 -13.33
C GLN A 64 -0.10 13.26 -14.30
N GLU A 65 0.46 14.41 -14.02
CA GLU A 65 1.59 15.00 -14.74
C GLU A 65 2.89 14.20 -14.58
N ASP A 66 3.03 13.46 -13.49
CA ASP A 66 4.22 12.67 -13.19
C ASP A 66 4.23 11.30 -13.93
N GLU A 67 3.07 10.84 -14.44
CA GLU A 67 2.99 9.58 -15.18
C GLU A 67 3.88 9.58 -16.43
N ALA A 68 3.96 10.70 -17.15
CA ALA A 68 4.83 10.83 -18.30
C ALA A 68 6.31 10.73 -17.90
N VAL A 69 6.68 11.32 -16.78
CA VAL A 69 8.05 11.24 -16.24
C VAL A 69 8.37 9.80 -15.81
N LEU A 70 7.42 9.13 -15.14
CA LEU A 70 7.58 7.73 -14.74
C LEU A 70 7.79 6.81 -15.95
N GLU A 71 7.03 6.98 -17.03
CA GLU A 71 7.23 6.18 -18.24
C GLU A 71 8.60 6.42 -18.88
N GLN A 72 9.12 7.65 -18.86
CA GLN A 72 10.47 7.94 -19.32
C GLN A 72 11.53 7.22 -18.46
N ILE A 73 11.37 7.22 -17.14
CA ILE A 73 12.25 6.52 -16.20
C ILE A 73 12.21 5.00 -16.44
N PHE A 74 11.02 4.43 -16.61
CA PHE A 74 10.88 3.00 -16.89
C PHE A 74 11.54 2.61 -18.21
N ALA A 75 11.47 3.46 -19.22
CA ALA A 75 12.16 3.26 -20.48
C ALA A 75 13.69 3.37 -20.29
N ALA A 76 14.17 4.40 -19.59
CA ALA A 76 15.57 4.63 -19.32
C ALA A 76 16.24 3.50 -18.51
N LEU A 77 15.50 2.88 -17.59
CA LEU A 77 15.93 1.72 -16.79
C LEU A 77 15.70 0.37 -17.49
N HIS A 78 15.14 0.33 -18.69
CA HIS A 78 14.70 -0.91 -19.36
C HIS A 78 13.83 -1.82 -18.45
N CYS A 79 12.88 -1.22 -17.73
CA CYS A 79 12.10 -1.90 -16.71
C CYS A 79 11.24 -3.03 -17.27
N SER A 80 11.27 -4.18 -16.61
CA SER A 80 10.22 -5.21 -16.71
C SER A 80 8.97 -4.78 -15.95
N GLN A 81 7.86 -5.51 -16.11
CA GLN A 81 6.63 -5.24 -15.35
C GLN A 81 6.86 -5.23 -13.83
N THR A 82 7.62 -6.20 -13.31
CA THR A 82 7.97 -6.26 -11.89
C THR A 82 8.85 -5.08 -11.47
N MET A 83 9.83 -4.68 -12.28
CA MET A 83 10.67 -3.53 -12.01
C MET A 83 9.88 -2.22 -12.04
N ARG A 84 8.92 -2.06 -12.97
CA ARG A 84 8.01 -0.90 -13.01
C ARG A 84 7.19 -0.78 -11.72
N ALA A 85 6.62 -1.90 -11.26
CA ALA A 85 5.86 -1.92 -10.01
C ALA A 85 6.72 -1.51 -8.80
N SER A 86 7.95 -2.04 -8.71
CA SER A 86 8.89 -1.68 -7.64
C SER A 86 9.34 -0.22 -7.73
N ALA A 87 9.73 0.26 -8.91
CA ALA A 87 10.15 1.64 -9.12
C ALA A 87 9.02 2.62 -8.76
N ARG A 88 7.80 2.34 -9.22
CA ARG A 88 6.61 3.14 -8.86
C ARG A 88 6.41 3.20 -7.34
N GLN A 89 6.53 2.06 -6.66
CA GLN A 89 6.39 2.01 -5.21
C GLN A 89 7.44 2.87 -4.50
N TYR A 90 8.72 2.82 -4.91
CA TYR A 90 9.80 3.61 -4.30
C TYR A 90 9.58 5.11 -4.52
N ILE A 91 9.24 5.51 -5.75
CA ILE A 91 8.98 6.90 -6.10
C ILE A 91 7.74 7.42 -5.37
N THR A 92 6.66 6.62 -5.28
CA THR A 92 5.47 6.99 -4.51
C THR A 92 5.81 7.21 -3.03
N TYR A 93 6.61 6.33 -2.44
CA TYR A 93 7.03 6.48 -1.06
C TYR A 93 7.86 7.76 -0.86
N ALA A 94 8.84 8.01 -1.73
CA ALA A 94 9.64 9.23 -1.70
C ALA A 94 8.77 10.49 -1.80
N ALA A 95 7.82 10.52 -2.74
CA ALA A 95 6.87 11.62 -2.89
C ALA A 95 6.03 11.85 -1.63
N LEU A 96 5.54 10.78 -0.98
CA LEU A 96 4.77 10.86 0.26
C LEU A 96 5.59 11.35 1.45
N THR A 97 6.90 11.07 1.47
CA THR A 97 7.82 11.57 2.51
C THR A 97 8.31 12.99 2.25
N GLY A 98 7.91 13.59 1.13
CA GLY A 98 8.35 14.94 0.72
C GLY A 98 9.74 14.99 0.13
N TYR A 99 10.32 13.83 -0.26
CA TYR A 99 11.61 13.77 -0.93
C TYR A 99 11.48 14.21 -2.39
N ASP A 100 12.38 15.06 -2.86
CA ASP A 100 12.39 15.53 -4.25
C ASP A 100 13.02 14.49 -5.18
N TRP A 101 12.25 13.46 -5.48
CA TRP A 101 12.66 12.37 -6.35
C TRP A 101 12.93 12.82 -7.80
N LYS A 102 12.34 13.95 -8.24
CA LYS A 102 12.57 14.50 -9.59
C LYS A 102 13.97 15.08 -9.70
N ALA A 103 14.38 15.87 -8.72
CA ALA A 103 15.75 16.43 -8.67
C ALA A 103 16.80 15.31 -8.61
N GLU A 104 16.56 14.26 -7.85
CA GLU A 104 17.45 13.10 -7.80
C GLU A 104 17.62 12.43 -9.18
N LEU A 105 16.53 12.26 -9.91
CA LEU A 105 16.58 11.66 -11.24
C LEU A 105 17.26 12.56 -12.26
N GLU A 106 17.05 13.88 -12.18
CA GLU A 106 17.79 14.85 -13.01
C GLU A 106 19.30 14.76 -12.76
N GLU A 107 19.71 14.61 -11.50
CA GLU A 107 21.12 14.40 -11.16
C GLU A 107 21.65 13.10 -11.75
N TRP A 108 20.86 12.03 -11.75
CA TRP A 108 21.26 10.76 -12.36
C TRP A 108 21.45 10.87 -13.86
N TYR A 109 20.62 11.62 -14.56
CA TYR A 109 20.82 11.94 -15.97
C TYR A 109 22.08 12.78 -16.17
N ALA A 110 22.30 13.81 -15.34
CA ALA A 110 23.49 14.67 -15.42
C ALA A 110 24.79 13.91 -15.19
N ARG A 111 24.77 12.90 -14.31
CA ARG A 111 25.91 12.02 -14.03
C ARG A 111 26.11 10.90 -15.07
N GLY A 112 25.22 10.81 -16.06
CA GLY A 112 25.28 9.76 -17.09
C GLY A 112 24.95 8.36 -16.56
N LEU A 113 24.24 8.25 -15.45
CA LEU A 113 23.76 6.99 -14.88
C LEU A 113 22.48 6.49 -15.58
N LEU A 114 21.76 7.40 -16.22
CA LEU A 114 20.60 7.17 -17.07
C LEU A 114 20.83 7.84 -18.44
N PRO A 115 20.33 7.25 -19.54
CA PRO A 115 19.68 5.94 -19.62
C PRO A 115 20.67 4.78 -19.49
N CYS A 116 20.19 3.64 -18.96
CA CYS A 116 20.97 2.41 -18.90
C CYS A 116 21.17 1.80 -20.28
N LYS A 117 22.23 1.02 -20.46
CA LYS A 117 22.53 0.32 -21.72
C LYS A 117 21.61 -0.85 -21.98
N ASP A 118 21.24 -1.54 -20.90
CA ASP A 118 20.43 -2.74 -20.96
C ASP A 118 19.66 -2.96 -19.65
N ARG A 119 18.81 -3.99 -19.65
CA ARG A 119 17.99 -4.37 -18.50
C ARG A 119 18.80 -4.83 -17.28
N ARG A 120 20.02 -5.38 -17.49
CA ARG A 120 20.88 -5.84 -16.38
C ARG A 120 21.39 -4.62 -15.60
N GLU A 121 21.89 -3.62 -16.32
CA GLU A 121 22.28 -2.36 -15.72
C GLU A 121 21.10 -1.66 -15.06
N GLY A 122 19.92 -1.62 -15.73
CA GLY A 122 18.71 -1.04 -15.16
C GLY A 122 18.27 -1.68 -13.85
N LYS A 123 18.47 -3.00 -13.69
CA LYS A 123 18.20 -3.67 -12.42
C LYS A 123 19.14 -3.20 -11.30
N VAL A 124 20.42 -3.05 -11.59
CA VAL A 124 21.40 -2.53 -10.61
C VAL A 124 21.06 -1.11 -10.23
N ARG A 125 20.77 -0.25 -11.21
CA ARG A 125 20.37 1.15 -10.94
C ARG A 125 19.07 1.25 -10.14
N LEU A 126 18.11 0.36 -10.36
CA LEU A 126 16.88 0.34 -9.58
C LEU A 126 17.14 -0.01 -8.10
N GLU A 127 18.07 -0.91 -7.81
CA GLU A 127 18.46 -1.20 -6.42
C GLU A 127 19.21 0.00 -5.79
N GLU A 128 20.04 0.70 -6.55
CA GLU A 128 20.69 1.94 -6.07
C GLU A 128 19.64 3.03 -5.80
N LEU A 129 18.69 3.21 -6.71
CA LEU A 129 17.57 4.16 -6.55
C LEU A 129 16.75 3.87 -5.29
N LYS A 130 16.49 2.59 -5.03
CA LYS A 130 15.83 2.16 -3.79
C LYS A 130 16.58 2.62 -2.54
N GLN A 131 17.92 2.52 -2.54
CA GLN A 131 18.74 2.92 -1.38
C GLN A 131 18.69 4.44 -1.13
N VAL A 132 18.50 5.22 -2.19
CA VAL A 132 18.43 6.69 -2.11
C VAL A 132 17.03 7.16 -1.70
N LEU A 133 15.98 6.49 -2.19
CA LEU A 133 14.59 6.91 -2.00
C LEU A 133 13.94 6.35 -0.72
N LEU A 134 14.49 5.33 -0.09
CA LEU A 134 13.97 4.64 1.10
C LEU A 134 14.92 4.72 2.28
#